data_0c3a5199af4ba450ba0b64b932a075b7
#
_entry.id   0c3a5199af4ba450ba0b64b932a075b7
#
_cell.length_a   1.000
_cell.length_b   1.000
_cell.length_c   1.000
_cell.angle_alpha   90.00
_cell.angle_beta   90.00
_cell.angle_gamma   90.00
#
_symmetry.space_group_name_H-M   'P 1'
#
loop_
_entity.id
_entity.type
_entity.pdbx_description
1 polymer ?
#
loop_
_entity_poly.entity_id
_entity_poly.type
_entity_poly.pdbx_seq_one_letter_code
_entity_poly.pdbx_strand_id
1 'polypeptide(L)'
;MKTYIGTKIIQAEPAFRIDGEIYPESGPVPRSMNREEGYRVHYPDGYESWSPKDVFEQAYLPLTVNPDLRTDAPSISQQMVDDFILETWTQTMGDKTTVVRALLRNGFEIVESSACVSAENYDEKLGREICLGKIKDKVWFLLGFLLQTAVH
;
A
#
# COMPACT_ATOMS: atom_id res chain seq x y z
N MET A 1 -20.37 -7.13 -23.60
CA MET A 1 -19.42 -7.41 -22.49
C MET A 1 -19.79 -6.57 -21.28
N LYS A 2 -19.48 -7.06 -20.09
CA LYS A 2 -19.67 -6.34 -18.82
C LYS A 2 -18.31 -6.20 -18.14
N THR A 3 -18.13 -5.13 -17.36
CA THR A 3 -16.91 -4.87 -16.61
C THR A 3 -17.10 -5.34 -15.16
N TYR A 4 -16.07 -5.95 -14.61
CA TYR A 4 -16.05 -6.46 -13.24
C TYR A 4 -14.84 -5.90 -12.49
N ILE A 5 -14.98 -5.70 -11.18
CA ILE A 5 -13.88 -5.42 -10.26
C ILE A 5 -13.69 -6.63 -9.36
N GLY A 6 -12.43 -6.96 -9.06
CA GLY A 6 -12.13 -8.09 -8.17
C GLY A 6 -10.86 -7.85 -7.39
N THR A 7 -10.75 -8.55 -6.26
CA THR A 7 -9.59 -8.57 -5.40
C THR A 7 -9.26 -10.01 -5.03
N LYS A 8 -7.97 -10.31 -4.81
CA LYS A 8 -7.50 -11.65 -4.44
C LYS A 8 -6.17 -11.58 -3.70
N ILE A 9 -5.88 -12.60 -2.90
CA ILE A 9 -4.58 -12.84 -2.31
C ILE A 9 -3.82 -13.80 -3.23
N ILE A 10 -2.56 -13.47 -3.52
CA ILE A 10 -1.65 -14.32 -4.29
C ILE A 10 -0.32 -14.44 -3.56
N GLN A 11 0.49 -15.37 -3.97
CA GLN A 11 1.89 -15.44 -3.57
C GLN A 11 2.76 -15.07 -4.76
N ALA A 12 3.87 -14.39 -4.49
CA ALA A 12 4.80 -14.00 -5.54
C ALA A 12 6.22 -13.91 -4.99
N GLU A 13 7.17 -14.08 -5.88
CA GLU A 13 8.59 -13.90 -5.58
C GLU A 13 9.25 -13.07 -6.67
N PRO A 14 10.23 -12.21 -6.32
CA PRO A 14 11.04 -11.53 -7.33
C PRO A 14 11.69 -12.55 -8.26
N ALA A 15 11.62 -12.28 -9.55
CA ALA A 15 12.16 -13.18 -10.57
C ALA A 15 12.57 -12.39 -11.81
N PHE A 16 13.48 -12.96 -12.59
CA PHE A 16 13.88 -12.42 -13.87
C PHE A 16 13.31 -13.26 -15.00
N ARG A 17 12.88 -12.61 -16.07
CA ARG A 17 12.54 -13.29 -17.32
C ARG A 17 13.67 -13.05 -18.33
N ILE A 18 14.18 -14.13 -18.89
CA ILE A 18 15.25 -14.12 -19.90
C ILE A 18 14.82 -15.04 -21.01
N ASP A 19 14.63 -14.50 -22.23
CA ASP A 19 14.24 -15.27 -23.41
C ASP A 19 13.03 -16.19 -23.19
N GLY A 20 12.04 -15.70 -22.45
CA GLY A 20 10.80 -16.43 -22.15
C GLY A 20 10.86 -17.38 -20.94
N GLU A 21 12.04 -17.61 -20.38
CA GLU A 21 12.24 -18.43 -19.18
C GLU A 21 12.26 -17.56 -17.91
N ILE A 22 11.68 -18.08 -16.83
CA ILE A 22 11.58 -17.39 -15.55
C ILE A 22 12.61 -17.96 -14.58
N TYR A 23 13.43 -17.08 -14.00
CA TYR A 23 14.47 -17.43 -13.02
C TYR A 23 14.20 -16.70 -11.71
N PRO A 24 13.88 -17.40 -10.59
CA PRO A 24 13.75 -16.75 -9.29
C PRO A 24 15.05 -16.02 -8.89
N GLU A 25 14.90 -14.82 -8.33
CA GLU A 25 16.05 -14.04 -7.87
C GLU A 25 16.87 -14.78 -6.80
N SER A 26 16.20 -15.60 -5.98
CA SER A 26 16.84 -16.42 -4.94
C SER A 26 17.66 -17.60 -5.46
N GLY A 27 17.53 -17.92 -6.74
CA GLY A 27 18.25 -19.03 -7.39
C GLY A 27 19.32 -18.55 -8.36
N PRO A 28 19.95 -19.49 -9.11
CA PRO A 28 20.91 -19.14 -10.14
C PRO A 28 20.22 -18.42 -11.29
N VAL A 29 20.73 -17.24 -11.66
CA VAL A 29 20.23 -16.43 -12.76
C VAL A 29 21.32 -16.30 -13.83
N PRO A 30 21.06 -16.73 -15.07
CA PRO A 30 22.02 -16.57 -16.17
C PRO A 30 22.34 -15.10 -16.43
N ARG A 31 23.56 -14.82 -16.88
CA ARG A 31 23.92 -13.49 -17.34
C ARG A 31 23.30 -13.26 -18.71
N SER A 32 22.55 -12.18 -18.87
CA SER A 32 21.94 -11.81 -20.13
C SER A 32 21.67 -10.30 -20.18
N MET A 33 21.79 -9.72 -21.37
CA MET A 33 21.37 -8.35 -21.63
C MET A 33 19.85 -8.23 -21.82
N ASN A 34 19.13 -9.33 -22.03
CA ASN A 34 17.69 -9.39 -22.19
C ASN A 34 16.95 -9.70 -20.89
N ARG A 35 17.57 -9.37 -19.78
CA ARG A 35 17.07 -9.63 -18.44
C ARG A 35 15.97 -8.64 -18.06
N GLU A 36 14.76 -9.11 -17.85
CA GLU A 36 13.62 -8.31 -17.39
C GLU A 36 13.36 -8.59 -15.91
N GLU A 37 13.26 -7.53 -15.12
CA GLU A 37 12.87 -7.63 -13.71
C GLU A 37 11.35 -7.76 -13.55
N GLY A 38 10.93 -8.62 -12.64
CA GLY A 38 9.51 -8.78 -12.32
C GLY A 38 9.28 -9.80 -11.22
N TYR A 39 8.15 -10.48 -11.31
CA TYR A 39 7.69 -11.43 -10.31
C TYR A 39 7.15 -12.70 -10.94
N ARG A 40 7.48 -13.83 -10.33
CA ARG A 40 6.76 -15.08 -10.57
C ARG A 40 5.58 -15.12 -9.61
N VAL A 41 4.37 -15.20 -10.17
CA VAL A 41 3.11 -15.13 -9.42
C VAL A 41 2.51 -16.51 -9.33
N HIS A 42 2.14 -16.92 -8.11
CA HIS A 42 1.48 -18.18 -7.81
C HIS A 42 0.04 -17.91 -7.38
N TYR A 43 -0.90 -18.42 -8.13
CA TYR A 43 -2.32 -18.30 -7.82
C TYR A 43 -2.81 -19.47 -6.95
N PRO A 44 -3.89 -19.27 -6.15
CA PRO A 44 -4.41 -20.31 -5.26
C PRO A 44 -4.77 -21.63 -5.94
N ASP A 45 -5.12 -21.60 -7.23
CA ASP A 45 -5.45 -22.78 -8.04
C ASP A 45 -4.23 -23.53 -8.59
N GLY A 46 -3.03 -23.07 -8.26
CA GLY A 46 -1.77 -23.64 -8.75
C GLY A 46 -1.25 -23.06 -10.07
N TYR A 47 -2.03 -22.18 -10.71
CA TYR A 47 -1.55 -21.49 -11.92
C TYR A 47 -0.41 -20.53 -11.56
N GLU A 48 0.61 -20.49 -12.43
CA GLU A 48 1.74 -19.57 -12.32
C GLU A 48 1.80 -18.64 -13.53
N SER A 49 2.25 -17.41 -13.29
CA SER A 49 2.48 -16.47 -14.37
C SER A 49 3.65 -15.55 -14.05
N TRP A 50 4.11 -14.83 -15.06
CA TRP A 50 5.09 -13.76 -14.93
C TRP A 50 4.38 -12.40 -14.97
N SER A 51 4.87 -11.46 -14.17
CA SER A 51 4.43 -10.07 -14.25
C SER A 51 5.65 -9.14 -14.22
N PRO A 52 5.72 -8.14 -15.12
CA PRO A 52 6.73 -7.10 -15.03
C PRO A 52 6.66 -6.37 -13.68
N LYS A 53 7.81 -5.92 -13.18
CA LYS A 53 7.94 -5.30 -11.87
C LYS A 53 6.94 -4.18 -11.63
N ASP A 54 6.89 -3.19 -12.53
CA ASP A 54 6.03 -2.02 -12.35
C ASP A 54 4.55 -2.38 -12.37
N VAL A 55 4.16 -3.29 -13.25
CA VAL A 55 2.76 -3.77 -13.34
C VAL A 55 2.36 -4.49 -12.06
N PHE A 56 3.23 -5.35 -11.56
CA PHE A 56 2.97 -6.10 -10.32
C PHE A 56 2.87 -5.18 -9.10
N GLU A 57 3.84 -4.29 -8.93
CA GLU A 57 3.91 -3.40 -7.78
C GLU A 57 2.78 -2.36 -7.74
N GLN A 58 2.19 -2.03 -8.89
CA GLN A 58 0.99 -1.20 -8.95
C GLN A 58 -0.29 -1.97 -8.59
N ALA A 59 -0.34 -3.26 -8.93
CA ALA A 59 -1.54 -4.09 -8.76
C ALA A 59 -1.64 -4.74 -7.39
N TYR A 60 -0.51 -5.02 -6.72
CA TYR A 60 -0.47 -5.78 -5.48
C TYR A 60 0.25 -5.04 -4.37
N LEU A 61 -0.32 -5.13 -3.16
CA LEU A 61 0.23 -4.56 -1.95
C LEU A 61 0.80 -5.70 -1.09
N PRO A 62 2.07 -5.60 -0.63
CA PRO A 62 2.63 -6.61 0.26
C PRO A 62 1.85 -6.71 1.57
N LEU A 63 1.50 -7.93 1.98
CA LEU A 63 0.97 -8.20 3.32
C LEU A 63 2.16 -8.41 4.27
N THR A 64 2.43 -7.44 5.13
CA THR A 64 3.47 -7.55 6.14
C THR A 64 2.89 -8.12 7.43
N VAL A 65 3.70 -8.91 8.14
CA VAL A 65 3.29 -9.49 9.42
C VAL A 65 2.99 -8.38 10.42
N ASN A 66 1.83 -8.46 11.09
CA ASN A 66 1.51 -7.58 12.21
C ASN A 66 2.12 -8.17 13.49
N PRO A 67 3.16 -7.54 14.08
CA PRO A 67 3.86 -8.08 15.24
C PRO A 67 3.01 -8.12 16.53
N ASP A 68 1.90 -7.38 16.55
CA ASP A 68 1.00 -7.33 17.72
C ASP A 68 0.04 -8.52 17.74
N LEU A 69 -0.03 -9.30 16.67
CA LEU A 69 -0.89 -10.48 16.56
C LEU A 69 -0.10 -11.77 16.73
N ARG A 70 -0.75 -12.79 17.28
CA ARG A 70 -0.16 -14.13 17.52
C ARG A 70 -0.61 -15.18 16.51
N THR A 71 -1.05 -14.75 15.34
CA THR A 71 -1.60 -15.63 14.31
C THR A 71 -0.94 -15.36 12.98
N ASP A 72 -0.85 -16.39 12.12
CA ASP A 72 -0.36 -16.28 10.75
C ASP A 72 -1.47 -15.92 9.75
N ALA A 73 -2.71 -15.70 10.23
CA ALA A 73 -3.80 -15.28 9.37
C ALA A 73 -3.49 -13.92 8.72
N PRO A 74 -3.93 -13.69 7.47
CA PRO A 74 -3.74 -12.41 6.82
C PRO A 74 -4.28 -11.25 7.66
N SER A 75 -3.50 -10.20 7.82
CA SER A 75 -3.84 -9.04 8.64
C SER A 75 -3.19 -7.77 8.11
N ILE A 76 -3.70 -6.63 8.53
CA ILE A 76 -3.11 -5.33 8.25
C ILE A 76 -2.11 -4.99 9.36
N SER A 77 -0.97 -4.43 8.99
CA SER A 77 0.05 -3.96 9.93
C SER A 77 0.18 -2.43 9.87
N GLN A 78 0.76 -1.85 10.93
CA GLN A 78 1.08 -0.42 10.95
C GLN A 78 1.99 -0.03 9.77
N GLN A 79 2.95 -0.89 9.43
CA GLN A 79 3.85 -0.67 8.30
C GLN A 79 3.09 -0.56 6.99
N MET A 80 2.10 -1.41 6.75
CA MET A 80 1.26 -1.33 5.54
C MET A 80 0.51 0.00 5.47
N VAL A 81 -0.02 0.47 6.60
CA VAL A 81 -0.71 1.76 6.68
C VAL A 81 0.24 2.90 6.35
N ASP A 82 1.42 2.92 6.97
CA ASP A 82 2.42 3.97 6.76
C ASP A 82 2.92 3.98 5.30
N ASP A 83 3.20 2.81 4.73
CA ASP A 83 3.69 2.67 3.35
C ASP A 83 2.63 2.99 2.30
N PHE A 84 1.35 2.91 2.67
CA PHE A 84 0.25 3.23 1.76
C PHE A 84 0.06 4.73 1.54
N ILE A 85 0.55 5.56 2.45
CA ILE A 85 0.53 7.01 2.33
C ILE A 85 1.77 7.44 1.54
N LEU A 86 1.56 7.93 0.32
CA LEU A 86 2.64 8.29 -0.58
C LEU A 86 3.23 9.66 -0.27
N GLU A 87 2.39 10.68 -0.13
CA GLU A 87 2.76 12.07 0.13
C GLU A 87 1.71 12.74 0.98
N THR A 88 2.13 13.77 1.73
CA THR A 88 1.24 14.64 2.51
C THR A 88 1.60 16.10 2.33
N TRP A 89 0.60 16.96 2.33
CA TRP A 89 0.74 18.43 2.32
C TRP A 89 -0.02 19.00 3.50
N THR A 90 0.63 19.92 4.20
CA THR A 90 0.07 20.59 5.38
C THR A 90 -0.09 22.07 5.09
N GLN A 91 -1.23 22.61 5.46
CA GLN A 91 -1.54 24.03 5.30
C GLN A 91 -2.32 24.54 6.51
N THR A 92 -2.00 25.76 6.94
CA THR A 92 -2.84 26.50 7.89
C THR A 92 -3.89 27.27 7.12
N MET A 93 -5.16 27.08 7.48
CA MET A 93 -6.30 27.85 6.98
C MET A 93 -6.79 28.79 8.07
N GLY A 94 -6.82 30.08 7.76
CA GLY A 94 -7.13 31.08 8.78
C GLY A 94 -6.00 31.19 9.81
N ASP A 95 -6.36 31.33 11.08
CA ASP A 95 -5.40 31.56 12.17
C ASP A 95 -5.29 30.40 13.18
N LYS A 96 -6.12 29.36 13.07
CA LYS A 96 -6.16 28.28 14.05
C LYS A 96 -6.59 26.93 13.51
N THR A 97 -6.62 26.74 12.20
CA THR A 97 -7.01 25.47 11.55
C THR A 97 -5.87 24.90 10.74
N THR A 98 -5.54 23.65 11.00
CA THR A 98 -4.61 22.87 10.18
C THR A 98 -5.38 21.98 9.23
N VAL A 99 -4.96 21.92 7.97
CA VAL A 99 -5.49 21.01 6.96
C VAL A 99 -4.34 20.17 6.42
N VAL A 100 -4.54 18.85 6.36
CA VAL A 100 -3.57 17.92 5.76
C VAL A 100 -4.27 17.15 4.66
N ARG A 101 -3.65 17.16 3.48
CA ARG A 101 -4.03 16.33 2.33
C ARG A 101 -3.03 15.20 2.21
N ALA A 102 -3.51 13.98 2.09
CA ALA A 102 -2.69 12.80 1.84
C ALA A 102 -3.03 12.21 0.47
N LEU A 103 -2.01 11.89 -0.30
CA LEU A 103 -2.12 11.09 -1.50
C LEU A 103 -1.74 9.66 -1.16
N LEU A 104 -2.64 8.71 -1.42
CA LEU A 104 -2.40 7.30 -1.18
C LEU A 104 -1.77 6.64 -2.41
N ARG A 105 -1.16 5.49 -2.20
CA ARG A 105 -0.42 4.74 -3.22
C ARG A 105 -1.24 4.44 -4.48
N ASN A 106 -2.54 4.24 -4.36
CA ASN A 106 -3.45 3.98 -5.48
C ASN A 106 -4.04 5.25 -6.13
N GLY A 107 -3.58 6.44 -5.70
CA GLY A 107 -4.09 7.72 -6.20
C GLY A 107 -5.30 8.26 -5.46
N PHE A 108 -5.84 7.53 -4.49
CA PHE A 108 -6.93 8.02 -3.65
C PHE A 108 -6.42 9.12 -2.73
N GLU A 109 -7.26 10.10 -2.42
CA GLU A 109 -6.88 11.22 -1.56
C GLU A 109 -7.75 11.27 -0.32
N ILE A 110 -7.12 11.65 0.81
CA ILE A 110 -7.80 11.90 2.08
C ILE A 110 -7.39 13.29 2.54
N VAL A 111 -8.36 14.09 2.95
CA VAL A 111 -8.15 15.41 3.56
C VAL A 111 -8.73 15.39 4.97
N GLU A 112 -7.93 15.80 5.93
CA GLU A 112 -8.36 15.96 7.32
C GLU A 112 -8.02 17.34 7.83
N SER A 113 -8.75 17.78 8.82
CA SER A 113 -8.53 19.07 9.46
C SER A 113 -8.59 18.96 10.98
N SER A 114 -7.94 19.91 11.63
CA SER A 114 -7.96 20.07 13.07
C SER A 114 -7.90 21.56 13.40
N ALA A 115 -8.72 22.01 14.33
CA ALA A 115 -8.73 23.40 14.76
C ALA A 115 -8.64 23.50 16.28
N CYS A 116 -7.94 24.53 16.78
CA CYS A 116 -7.96 24.84 18.19
C CYS A 116 -9.00 25.94 18.51
N VAL A 117 -9.32 26.06 19.78
CA VAL A 117 -10.32 27.06 20.24
C VAL A 117 -9.76 28.47 20.13
N SER A 118 -8.49 28.67 20.47
CA SER A 118 -7.82 29.96 20.48
C SER A 118 -6.64 29.98 19.52
N ALA A 119 -6.51 31.03 18.71
CA ALA A 119 -5.38 31.23 17.83
C ALA A 119 -4.03 31.33 18.61
N GLU A 120 -4.07 31.79 19.84
CA GLU A 120 -2.87 31.87 20.69
C GLU A 120 -2.29 30.49 21.04
N ASN A 121 -3.13 29.45 21.06
CA ASN A 121 -2.73 28.08 21.33
C ASN A 121 -2.44 27.29 20.06
N TYR A 122 -2.51 27.92 18.91
CA TYR A 122 -2.32 27.26 17.63
C TYR A 122 -0.88 26.79 17.44
N ASP A 123 -0.71 25.53 17.06
CA ASP A 123 0.55 24.90 16.70
C ASP A 123 0.33 24.02 15.48
N GLU A 124 0.86 24.43 14.34
CA GLU A 124 0.71 23.68 13.07
C GLU A 124 1.27 22.27 13.16
N LYS A 125 2.40 22.08 13.84
CA LYS A 125 3.00 20.75 14.01
C LYS A 125 2.07 19.81 14.77
N LEU A 126 1.47 20.26 15.85
CA LEU A 126 0.51 19.48 16.63
C LEU A 126 -0.77 19.22 15.82
N GLY A 127 -1.29 20.23 15.12
CA GLY A 127 -2.43 20.07 14.24
C GLY A 127 -2.17 19.06 13.12
N ARG A 128 -0.98 19.07 12.54
CA ARG A 128 -0.55 18.10 11.54
C ARG A 128 -0.54 16.68 12.09
N GLU A 129 0.03 16.48 13.28
CA GLU A 129 0.07 15.16 13.95
C GLU A 129 -1.34 14.60 14.18
N ILE A 130 -2.27 15.45 14.63
CA ILE A 130 -3.67 15.07 14.82
C ILE A 130 -4.31 14.67 13.49
N CYS A 131 -4.12 15.46 12.44
CA CYS A 131 -4.65 15.16 11.11
C CYS A 131 -4.06 13.87 10.54
N LEU A 132 -2.75 13.64 10.68
CA LEU A 132 -2.10 12.40 10.24
C LEU A 132 -2.66 11.19 10.98
N GLY A 133 -2.92 11.29 12.28
CA GLY A 133 -3.58 10.24 13.05
C GLY A 133 -4.95 9.88 12.47
N LYS A 134 -5.76 10.88 12.15
CA LYS A 134 -7.07 10.68 11.52
C LYS A 134 -6.96 10.04 10.13
N ILE A 135 -5.97 10.46 9.34
CA ILE A 135 -5.70 9.88 8.02
C ILE A 135 -5.31 8.42 8.15
N LYS A 136 -4.39 8.10 9.06
CA LYS A 136 -3.96 6.71 9.31
C LYS A 136 -5.10 5.82 9.77
N ASP A 137 -5.98 6.31 10.62
CA ASP A 137 -7.17 5.56 11.04
C ASP A 137 -8.08 5.22 9.85
N LYS A 138 -8.25 6.15 8.92
CA LYS A 138 -9.00 5.88 7.68
C LYS A 138 -8.28 4.87 6.79
N VAL A 139 -6.96 4.95 6.66
CA VAL A 139 -6.19 3.98 5.89
C VAL A 139 -6.29 2.58 6.50
N TRP A 140 -6.22 2.44 7.83
CA TRP A 140 -6.48 1.19 8.53
C TRP A 140 -7.83 0.59 8.14
N PHE A 141 -8.86 1.41 8.18
CA PHE A 141 -10.23 1.01 7.81
C PHE A 141 -10.32 0.55 6.35
N LEU A 142 -9.75 1.33 5.43
CA LEU A 142 -9.79 1.02 3.99
C LEU A 142 -9.00 -0.25 3.66
N LEU A 143 -7.80 -0.43 4.22
CA LEU A 143 -7.00 -1.63 4.01
C LEU A 143 -7.65 -2.86 4.64
N GLY A 144 -8.27 -2.73 5.79
CA GLY A 144 -9.06 -3.80 6.41
C GLY A 144 -10.22 -4.23 5.53
N PHE A 145 -10.95 -3.29 4.96
CA PHE A 145 -12.03 -3.57 4.01
C PHE A 145 -11.49 -4.27 2.74
N LEU A 146 -10.38 -3.79 2.20
CA LEU A 146 -9.74 -4.40 1.04
C LEU A 146 -9.34 -5.85 1.33
N LEU A 147 -8.69 -6.10 2.46
CA LEU A 147 -8.28 -7.45 2.86
C LEU A 147 -9.50 -8.36 3.05
N GLN A 148 -10.56 -7.88 3.70
CA GLN A 148 -11.79 -8.65 3.88
C GLN A 148 -12.38 -9.07 2.52
N THR A 149 -12.37 -8.17 1.55
CA THR A 149 -12.84 -8.47 0.20
C THR A 149 -11.96 -9.53 -0.48
N ALA A 150 -10.65 -9.49 -0.26
CA ALA A 150 -9.70 -10.40 -0.89
C ALA A 150 -9.74 -11.83 -0.31
N VAL A 151 -10.11 -12.00 0.97
CA VAL A 151 -10.18 -13.34 1.61
C VAL A 151 -11.54 -14.04 1.42
N HIS A 152 -12.48 -13.35 0.87
CA HIS A 152 -13.79 -13.88 0.52
C HIS A 152 -14.02 -13.83 -1.00
#